data_4bcb5e1d6b26ea6c1dc4dee2f10f3e1e
#
_entry.id   4bcb5e1d6b26ea6c1dc4dee2f10f3e1e
#
_cell.length_a   1.000
_cell.length_b   1.000
_cell.length_c   1.000
_cell.angle_alpha   90.00
_cell.angle_beta   90.00
_cell.angle_gamma   90.00
#
_symmetry.space_group_name_H-M   'P 1'
#
loop_
_entity.id
_entity.type
_entity.pdbx_description
1 polymer ?
#
loop_
_entity_poly.entity_id
_entity_poly.type
_entity_poly.pdbx_seq_one_letter_code
_entity_poly.pdbx_strand_id
1 'polypeptide(L)'
;TVQFNLIEGGFKGPVMPINPNQQSVSGVLAYRDIASLPVTPELAILTTSLDEAPALIQELGARGTRAVLLLSRDVLQDHRGARVALLSPDLSQKHADDGESLKQKILEAAKPYLLRIMGPDHLGYAVPSTHLNASLSCTRPLAGHIALLCQSAAVMRSVIDWATRRDIGFSHVISVGMRWDVDFGDLIDYLLRDSNTRAILMYMENTHNRRKFVSAARAAGRVKPVIVLKPRDFRAGPIEDAVYDAVFQRAGILRVNNIEQLFSTAETLATAKPVYSNRLTLLSNSYSLALLTSDTLLRHGGRLAEISEATRAQLARDCRPDYPIENPVDLGDMAGPEEYGKALDLLLQEPGTDGVFVIHAPASVDRSMDSARVVLERAKNQRLIMSCWIGEAAVEPARDLFRAAHIPTYEAPGEAVEAFMRLAQYRRNQELLIETPPSIPEGFTPDIETARRIIQIALTAGRHRLNAYEASQVLSAYEVRTVPLQFASTPEAASEIALELREPVALKILSPDIANKSEVGGVAFGLNNPLEVLVAATGMLERVSELVPNAVIDGFAVQSMQSRHNAYELMIGVRTGRRFGPVIFFGQGGTEAEVIDDVAYAL
;
A
#
# COMPACT_ATOMS: atom_id res chain seq x y z
N THR A 1 19.88 2.09 29.25
CA THR A 1 18.53 1.55 28.89
C THR A 1 18.67 0.20 28.16
N VAL A 2 19.44 0.08 27.06
CA VAL A 2 19.54 -1.18 26.30
C VAL A 2 20.06 -2.32 27.16
N GLN A 3 21.17 -2.13 27.86
CA GLN A 3 21.73 -3.15 28.75
C GLN A 3 20.76 -3.54 29.86
N PHE A 4 20.06 -2.55 30.45
CA PHE A 4 19.02 -2.80 31.44
C PHE A 4 17.91 -3.67 30.83
N ASN A 5 17.42 -3.33 29.63
CA ASN A 5 16.39 -4.10 28.94
C ASN A 5 16.81 -5.54 28.59
N LEU A 6 18.08 -5.77 28.28
CA LEU A 6 18.61 -7.12 28.07
C LEU A 6 18.64 -7.95 29.36
N ILE A 7 19.09 -7.36 30.46
CA ILE A 7 19.19 -8.04 31.77
C ILE A 7 17.80 -8.31 32.35
N GLU A 8 16.97 -7.26 32.48
CA GLU A 8 15.61 -7.36 32.99
C GLU A 8 14.73 -8.21 32.07
N GLY A 9 15.02 -8.19 30.75
CA GLY A 9 14.37 -9.06 29.78
C GLY A 9 14.62 -10.55 30.01
N GLY A 10 15.66 -10.89 30.78
CA GLY A 10 16.05 -12.28 31.05
C GLY A 10 16.83 -12.91 29.88
N PHE A 11 17.52 -12.10 29.06
CA PHE A 11 18.39 -12.61 27.99
C PHE A 11 19.50 -13.50 28.57
N LYS A 12 19.61 -14.71 28.05
CA LYS A 12 20.55 -15.72 28.59
C LYS A 12 21.93 -15.74 27.93
N GLY A 13 22.11 -14.96 26.85
CA GLY A 13 23.42 -14.82 26.18
C GLY A 13 24.37 -13.89 26.94
N PRO A 14 25.65 -13.91 26.61
CA PRO A 14 26.63 -13.01 27.21
C PRO A 14 26.35 -11.57 26.81
N VAL A 15 26.28 -10.70 27.80
CA VAL A 15 26.18 -9.23 27.62
C VAL A 15 27.50 -8.62 28.07
N MET A 16 28.25 -8.05 27.13
CA MET A 16 29.61 -7.54 27.34
C MET A 16 29.65 -6.04 27.07
N PRO A 17 29.37 -5.19 28.09
CA PRO A 17 29.46 -3.74 27.91
C PRO A 17 30.91 -3.30 27.73
N ILE A 18 31.13 -2.36 26.81
CA ILE A 18 32.43 -1.69 26.60
C ILE A 18 32.30 -0.27 27.11
N ASN A 19 33.13 0.09 28.07
CA ASN A 19 33.21 1.47 28.56
C ASN A 19 34.63 1.75 29.07
N PRO A 20 35.42 2.61 28.41
CA PRO A 20 36.79 2.92 28.81
C PRO A 20 36.89 3.64 30.16
N ASN A 21 35.79 4.26 30.63
CA ASN A 21 35.80 5.14 31.82
C ASN A 21 35.14 4.49 33.05
N GLN A 22 34.48 3.33 32.91
CA GLN A 22 33.76 2.66 34.00
C GLN A 22 34.13 1.20 34.08
N GLN A 23 34.31 0.68 35.30
CA GLN A 23 34.59 -0.75 35.52
C GLN A 23 33.32 -1.62 35.41
N SER A 24 32.15 -1.03 35.56
CA SER A 24 30.90 -1.77 35.42
C SER A 24 29.80 -0.84 34.88
N VAL A 25 28.86 -1.43 34.13
CA VAL A 25 27.64 -0.77 33.63
C VAL A 25 26.46 -1.62 34.06
N SER A 26 25.49 -1.02 34.75
CA SER A 26 24.28 -1.72 35.29
C SER A 26 24.62 -3.05 36.00
N GLY A 27 25.69 -3.07 36.81
CA GLY A 27 26.12 -4.24 37.56
C GLY A 27 26.88 -5.32 36.78
N VAL A 28 27.13 -5.14 35.49
CA VAL A 28 27.92 -6.04 34.64
C VAL A 28 29.32 -5.48 34.46
N LEU A 29 30.35 -6.29 34.57
CA LEU A 29 31.74 -5.90 34.32
C LEU A 29 31.88 -5.29 32.90
N ALA A 30 32.48 -4.13 32.83
CA ALA A 30 32.72 -3.45 31.55
C ALA A 30 34.15 -3.71 31.06
N TYR A 31 34.28 -3.95 29.76
CA TYR A 31 35.55 -4.09 29.07
C TYR A 31 36.03 -2.73 28.60
N ARG A 32 37.34 -2.54 28.51
CA ARG A 32 37.93 -1.26 28.15
C ARG A 32 37.77 -0.95 26.65
N ASP A 33 37.87 -1.95 25.80
CA ASP A 33 37.89 -1.87 24.34
C ASP A 33 37.41 -3.19 23.73
N ILE A 34 37.23 -3.20 22.40
CA ILE A 34 36.80 -4.39 21.62
C ILE A 34 37.86 -5.49 21.73
N ALA A 35 39.14 -5.15 21.76
CA ALA A 35 40.24 -6.15 21.81
C ALA A 35 40.22 -6.94 23.11
N SER A 36 39.81 -6.38 24.22
CA SER A 36 39.74 -6.99 25.54
C SER A 36 38.55 -7.93 25.75
N LEU A 37 37.61 -8.01 24.81
CA LEU A 37 36.45 -8.90 24.92
C LEU A 37 36.90 -10.38 24.93
N PRO A 38 36.35 -11.24 25.82
CA PRO A 38 36.74 -12.64 25.94
C PRO A 38 36.24 -13.50 24.77
N VAL A 39 35.15 -13.11 24.12
CA VAL A 39 34.55 -13.79 22.97
C VAL A 39 34.15 -12.78 21.89
N THR A 40 34.09 -13.24 20.64
CA THR A 40 33.59 -12.41 19.55
C THR A 40 32.09 -12.23 19.67
N PRO A 41 31.58 -10.97 19.73
CA PRO A 41 30.15 -10.75 19.76
C PRO A 41 29.53 -11.03 18.37
N GLU A 42 28.45 -11.79 18.30
CA GLU A 42 27.71 -11.96 17.06
C GLU A 42 26.96 -10.69 16.66
N LEU A 43 26.47 -9.94 17.66
CA LEU A 43 25.80 -8.67 17.53
C LEU A 43 26.50 -7.61 18.37
N ALA A 44 26.87 -6.50 17.78
CA ALA A 44 27.33 -5.31 18.49
C ALA A 44 26.28 -4.20 18.45
N ILE A 45 26.12 -3.49 19.56
CA ILE A 45 25.18 -2.38 19.70
C ILE A 45 25.99 -1.10 19.95
N LEU A 46 26.05 -0.23 18.94
CA LEU A 46 26.79 1.03 19.01
C LEU A 46 25.85 2.17 19.45
N THR A 47 26.26 2.84 20.52
CA THR A 47 25.59 4.02 21.08
C THR A 47 26.50 5.25 21.08
N THR A 48 27.68 5.14 20.45
CA THR A 48 28.67 6.20 20.25
C THR A 48 28.28 7.13 19.10
N SER A 49 29.05 8.20 18.90
CA SER A 49 28.88 9.07 17.71
C SER A 49 29.00 8.27 16.42
N LEU A 50 28.26 8.68 15.39
CA LEU A 50 28.33 8.05 14.07
C LEU A 50 29.67 8.25 13.38
N ASP A 51 30.43 9.30 13.73
CA ASP A 51 31.76 9.55 13.19
C ASP A 51 32.79 8.49 13.65
N GLU A 52 32.57 7.89 14.81
CA GLU A 52 33.41 6.80 15.34
C GLU A 52 33.02 5.43 14.75
N ALA A 53 31.80 5.31 14.21
CA ALA A 53 31.25 4.04 13.77
C ALA A 53 32.09 3.32 12.70
N PRO A 54 32.70 3.99 11.68
CA PRO A 54 33.51 3.29 10.68
C PRO A 54 34.68 2.52 11.29
N ALA A 55 35.41 3.12 12.23
CA ALA A 55 36.56 2.50 12.90
C ALA A 55 36.12 1.30 13.77
N LEU A 56 35.06 1.47 14.57
CA LEU A 56 34.52 0.40 15.41
C LEU A 56 33.97 -0.77 14.57
N ILE A 57 33.35 -0.48 13.43
CA ILE A 57 32.83 -1.50 12.50
C ILE A 57 33.97 -2.31 11.87
N GLN A 58 35.07 -1.67 11.49
CA GLN A 58 36.25 -2.36 10.97
C GLN A 58 36.86 -3.29 12.03
N GLU A 59 37.01 -2.83 13.27
CA GLU A 59 37.54 -3.63 14.36
C GLU A 59 36.63 -4.83 14.72
N LEU A 60 35.32 -4.59 14.82
CA LEU A 60 34.32 -5.62 15.05
C LEU A 60 34.27 -6.65 13.90
N GLY A 61 34.32 -6.16 12.67
CA GLY A 61 34.33 -7.01 11.47
C GLY A 61 35.56 -7.90 11.38
N ALA A 62 36.76 -7.32 11.63
CA ALA A 62 38.01 -8.06 11.67
C ALA A 62 38.01 -9.16 12.75
N ARG A 63 37.23 -8.99 13.81
CA ARG A 63 37.04 -9.96 14.88
C ARG A 63 36.00 -11.05 14.55
N GLY A 64 35.19 -10.85 13.49
CA GLY A 64 34.19 -11.80 13.04
C GLY A 64 32.76 -11.51 13.51
N THR A 65 32.49 -10.30 14.00
CA THR A 65 31.10 -9.81 14.28
C THR A 65 30.27 -9.80 13.00
N ARG A 66 29.03 -10.25 13.07
CA ARG A 66 28.15 -10.41 11.90
C ARG A 66 27.15 -9.29 11.72
N ALA A 67 26.74 -8.65 12.81
CA ALA A 67 25.73 -7.60 12.77
C ALA A 67 26.04 -6.46 13.74
N VAL A 68 25.70 -5.25 13.31
CA VAL A 68 25.82 -4.03 14.10
C VAL A 68 24.49 -3.29 14.12
N LEU A 69 24.10 -2.88 15.31
CA LEU A 69 22.95 -2.06 15.59
C LEU A 69 23.41 -0.64 15.90
N LEU A 70 23.13 0.33 15.02
CA LEU A 70 23.49 1.74 15.21
C LEU A 70 22.35 2.49 15.89
N LEU A 71 22.41 2.66 17.22
CA LEU A 71 21.38 3.36 17.99
C LEU A 71 21.61 4.87 18.12
N SER A 72 22.64 5.41 17.49
CA SER A 72 22.98 6.82 17.53
C SER A 72 21.89 7.72 16.98
N ARG A 73 21.66 8.83 17.67
CA ARG A 73 20.66 9.85 17.32
C ARG A 73 21.26 11.13 16.75
N ASP A 74 22.57 11.16 16.53
CA ASP A 74 23.28 12.39 16.09
C ASP A 74 22.80 12.89 14.73
N VAL A 75 22.20 12.00 13.91
CA VAL A 75 21.49 12.38 12.67
C VAL A 75 20.20 13.18 12.94
N LEU A 76 19.68 13.16 14.18
CA LEU A 76 18.46 13.93 14.54
C LEU A 76 18.66 15.42 14.67
N GLN A 77 19.90 15.91 14.82
CA GLN A 77 20.16 17.34 14.73
C GLN A 77 19.85 17.87 13.33
N ASP A 78 20.03 17.05 12.28
CA ASP A 78 19.73 17.42 10.91
C ASP A 78 18.24 17.40 10.53
N HIS A 79 17.40 16.61 11.20
CA HIS A 79 15.94 16.75 10.99
C HIS A 79 15.37 18.05 11.61
N ARG A 80 16.07 18.66 12.58
CA ARG A 80 15.81 20.07 12.92
C ARG A 80 16.35 21.00 11.83
N GLY A 81 17.44 20.64 11.15
CA GLY A 81 17.93 21.28 9.92
C GLY A 81 16.92 21.20 8.78
N ALA A 82 16.16 20.13 8.61
CA ALA A 82 15.07 20.05 7.61
C ALA A 82 13.92 21.04 7.91
N ARG A 83 13.68 21.40 9.18
CA ARG A 83 12.84 22.55 9.53
C ARG A 83 13.52 23.89 9.27
N VAL A 84 14.84 23.96 9.38
CA VAL A 84 15.68 25.14 9.05
C VAL A 84 15.93 25.20 7.54
N ALA A 85 15.99 24.09 6.82
CA ALA A 85 16.12 24.00 5.35
C ALA A 85 14.93 24.60 4.57
N LEU A 86 13.77 24.74 5.21
CA LEU A 86 12.69 25.59 4.69
C LEU A 86 13.07 27.08 4.67
N LEU A 87 14.17 27.47 5.35
CA LEU A 87 14.63 28.84 5.46
C LEU A 87 15.96 29.12 4.71
N SER A 88 16.69 28.06 4.27
CA SER A 88 17.99 28.21 3.60
C SER A 88 18.36 26.96 2.78
N PRO A 89 18.12 26.96 1.45
CA PRO A 89 18.40 25.81 0.57
C PRO A 89 19.87 25.35 0.57
N ASP A 90 20.83 26.25 0.69
CA ASP A 90 22.28 25.95 0.64
C ASP A 90 22.78 25.14 1.85
N LEU A 91 22.21 25.34 3.03
CA LEU A 91 22.55 24.58 4.23
C LEU A 91 22.02 23.14 4.16
N SER A 92 20.86 22.93 3.49
CA SER A 92 20.27 21.60 3.32
C SER A 92 21.10 20.71 2.42
N GLN A 93 21.71 21.26 1.38
CA GLN A 93 22.51 20.50 0.41
C GLN A 93 23.82 20.02 1.06
N LYS A 94 24.52 20.89 1.78
CA LYS A 94 25.77 20.55 2.47
C LYS A 94 25.59 19.46 3.52
N HIS A 95 24.54 19.51 4.32
CA HIS A 95 24.23 18.47 5.32
C HIS A 95 23.80 17.15 4.69
N ALA A 96 23.13 17.18 3.52
CA ALA A 96 22.80 15.98 2.78
C ALA A 96 24.05 15.29 2.20
N ASP A 97 25.01 16.06 1.70
CA ASP A 97 26.28 15.58 1.17
C ASP A 97 27.18 14.98 2.26
N ASP A 98 27.26 15.62 3.43
CA ASP A 98 28.02 15.14 4.58
C ASP A 98 27.42 13.83 5.14
N GLY A 99 26.10 13.74 5.22
CA GLY A 99 25.39 12.55 5.66
C GLY A 99 25.55 11.36 4.70
N GLU A 100 25.50 11.57 3.39
CA GLU A 100 25.73 10.51 2.39
C GLU A 100 27.19 10.05 2.40
N SER A 101 28.16 10.98 2.60
CA SER A 101 29.58 10.66 2.76
C SER A 101 29.83 9.77 3.99
N LEU A 102 29.18 10.04 5.13
CA LEU A 102 29.33 9.25 6.35
C LEU A 102 28.69 7.86 6.19
N LYS A 103 27.50 7.79 5.61
CA LYS A 103 26.84 6.52 5.24
C LYS A 103 27.75 5.67 4.37
N GLN A 104 28.36 6.25 3.35
CA GLN A 104 29.27 5.56 2.44
C GLN A 104 30.46 4.97 3.21
N LYS A 105 31.13 5.75 4.09
CA LYS A 105 32.24 5.28 4.93
C LYS A 105 31.84 4.10 5.82
N ILE A 106 30.66 4.17 6.43
CA ILE A 106 30.14 3.10 7.31
C ILE A 106 29.89 1.82 6.50
N LEU A 107 29.28 1.91 5.33
CA LEU A 107 29.02 0.77 4.47
C LEU A 107 30.32 0.15 3.90
N GLU A 108 31.29 0.99 3.52
CA GLU A 108 32.60 0.53 3.07
C GLU A 108 33.38 -0.18 4.18
N ALA A 109 33.28 0.29 5.41
CA ALA A 109 33.92 -0.34 6.58
C ALA A 109 33.34 -1.75 6.86
N ALA A 110 32.05 -1.95 6.64
CA ALA A 110 31.37 -3.22 6.87
C ALA A 110 31.56 -4.25 5.75
N LYS A 111 31.67 -3.77 4.51
CA LYS A 111 31.67 -4.58 3.29
C LYS A 111 32.69 -5.72 3.25
N PRO A 112 33.99 -5.53 3.62
CA PRO A 112 34.99 -6.60 3.57
C PRO A 112 34.65 -7.80 4.47
N TYR A 113 33.86 -7.57 5.51
CA TYR A 113 33.51 -8.57 6.52
C TYR A 113 32.11 -9.13 6.36
N LEU A 114 31.36 -8.70 5.34
CA LEU A 114 29.94 -9.02 5.14
C LEU A 114 29.09 -8.72 6.37
N LEU A 115 29.51 -7.72 7.16
CA LEU A 115 28.85 -7.30 8.38
C LEU A 115 27.60 -6.52 8.04
N ARG A 116 26.46 -6.89 8.61
CA ARG A 116 25.18 -6.24 8.34
C ARG A 116 24.91 -5.12 9.35
N ILE A 117 24.36 -4.03 8.86
CA ILE A 117 24.11 -2.83 9.66
C ILE A 117 22.61 -2.53 9.69
N MET A 118 22.06 -2.36 10.90
CA MET A 118 20.70 -1.87 11.12
C MET A 118 20.74 -0.45 11.70
N GLY A 119 19.95 0.44 11.14
CA GLY A 119 19.87 1.86 11.54
C GLY A 119 20.56 2.81 10.55
N PRO A 120 21.02 3.96 11.01
CA PRO A 120 20.84 4.56 12.33
C PRO A 120 19.44 5.12 12.61
N ASP A 121 19.30 5.93 13.65
CA ASP A 121 18.04 6.59 14.06
C ASP A 121 16.87 5.63 14.21
N HIS A 122 17.04 4.64 15.07
CA HIS A 122 16.00 3.68 15.38
C HIS A 122 15.93 3.34 16.87
N LEU A 123 14.85 2.66 17.27
CA LEU A 123 14.61 2.29 18.66
C LEU A 123 15.31 0.98 19.07
N GLY A 124 15.89 0.24 18.14
CA GLY A 124 16.41 -1.11 18.35
C GLY A 124 15.41 -2.18 17.94
N TYR A 125 15.63 -3.40 18.43
CA TYR A 125 14.71 -4.51 18.17
C TYR A 125 14.58 -5.44 19.38
N ALA A 126 13.47 -6.19 19.40
CA ALA A 126 13.21 -7.20 20.41
C ALA A 126 12.67 -8.49 19.77
N VAL A 127 13.07 -9.63 20.37
CA VAL A 127 12.54 -10.97 20.07
C VAL A 127 12.07 -11.58 21.38
N PRO A 128 10.79 -11.34 21.77
CA PRO A 128 10.30 -11.69 23.10
C PRO A 128 10.40 -13.17 23.46
N SER A 129 10.24 -14.08 22.49
CA SER A 129 10.37 -15.53 22.69
C SER A 129 11.76 -15.99 23.16
N THR A 130 12.81 -15.23 22.81
CA THR A 130 14.20 -15.48 23.22
C THR A 130 14.65 -14.57 24.36
N HIS A 131 13.74 -13.77 24.90
CA HIS A 131 14.03 -12.74 25.91
C HIS A 131 15.03 -11.67 25.47
N LEU A 132 15.29 -11.55 24.15
CA LEU A 132 16.16 -10.54 23.61
C LEU A 132 15.41 -9.20 23.47
N ASN A 133 15.84 -8.20 24.23
CA ASN A 133 15.33 -6.84 24.13
C ASN A 133 16.48 -5.84 23.95
N ALA A 134 17.00 -5.76 22.75
CA ALA A 134 18.04 -4.80 22.34
C ALA A 134 17.42 -3.48 21.89
N SER A 135 16.51 -2.91 22.68
CA SER A 135 15.79 -1.69 22.33
C SER A 135 15.90 -0.60 23.40
N LEU A 136 15.58 0.63 22.99
CA LEU A 136 15.42 1.80 23.87
C LEU A 136 13.96 1.96 24.37
N SER A 137 13.10 0.96 24.17
CA SER A 137 11.72 1.00 24.65
C SER A 137 11.65 0.87 26.16
N CYS A 138 10.75 1.65 26.78
CA CYS A 138 10.45 1.53 28.21
C CYS A 138 9.42 0.41 28.50
N THR A 139 8.63 0.05 27.49
CA THR A 139 7.61 -1.01 27.59
C THR A 139 8.15 -2.29 26.97
N ARG A 140 8.05 -3.40 27.68
CA ARG A 140 8.47 -4.72 27.21
C ARG A 140 7.37 -5.33 26.34
N PRO A 141 7.65 -5.71 25.09
CA PRO A 141 6.68 -6.41 24.25
C PRO A 141 6.43 -7.83 24.75
N LEU A 142 5.17 -8.27 24.74
CA LEU A 142 4.78 -9.63 25.06
C LEU A 142 5.16 -10.60 23.97
N ALA A 143 5.38 -11.88 24.32
CA ALA A 143 5.65 -12.93 23.34
C ALA A 143 4.37 -13.33 22.59
N GLY A 144 4.47 -13.53 21.28
CA GLY A 144 3.36 -13.90 20.42
C GLY A 144 3.81 -14.19 18.99
N HIS A 145 2.90 -14.03 18.01
CA HIS A 145 3.10 -14.48 16.64
C HIS A 145 3.08 -13.37 15.59
N ILE A 146 3.03 -12.11 15.99
CA ILE A 146 2.98 -10.96 15.10
C ILE A 146 4.36 -10.33 15.02
N ALA A 147 4.91 -10.14 13.82
CA ALA A 147 6.09 -9.31 13.62
C ALA A 147 5.68 -7.86 13.35
N LEU A 148 6.30 -6.92 14.05
CA LEU A 148 6.12 -5.48 13.84
C LEU A 148 7.40 -4.88 13.26
N LEU A 149 7.32 -4.35 12.05
CA LEU A 149 8.37 -3.54 11.41
C LEU A 149 7.96 -2.07 11.42
N CYS A 150 8.72 -1.21 12.07
CA CYS A 150 8.33 0.18 12.25
C CYS A 150 9.44 1.14 11.86
N GLN A 151 9.13 2.10 10.98
CA GLN A 151 10.09 3.14 10.57
C GLN A 151 10.17 4.26 11.60
N SER A 152 9.10 4.49 12.39
CA SER A 152 9.03 5.53 13.40
C SER A 152 9.21 4.96 14.80
N ALA A 153 10.19 5.49 15.55
CA ALA A 153 10.42 5.12 16.94
C ALA A 153 9.22 5.50 17.85
N ALA A 154 8.56 6.62 17.56
CA ALA A 154 7.41 7.08 18.32
C ALA A 154 6.19 6.15 18.11
N VAL A 155 5.88 5.84 16.84
CA VAL A 155 4.79 4.92 16.50
C VAL A 155 5.05 3.54 17.11
N MET A 156 6.28 3.02 17.03
CA MET A 156 6.64 1.72 17.62
C MET A 156 6.37 1.67 19.13
N ARG A 157 6.76 2.70 19.88
CA ARG A 157 6.49 2.76 21.34
C ARG A 157 4.99 2.77 21.64
N SER A 158 4.24 3.61 20.92
CA SER A 158 2.78 3.69 21.08
C SER A 158 2.09 2.36 20.77
N VAL A 159 2.54 1.68 19.72
CA VAL A 159 2.03 0.37 19.30
C VAL A 159 2.31 -0.70 20.36
N ILE A 160 3.54 -0.75 20.93
CA ILE A 160 3.87 -1.72 21.99
C ILE A 160 3.03 -1.47 23.24
N ASP A 161 2.90 -0.22 23.67
CA ASP A 161 2.11 0.14 24.86
C ASP A 161 0.62 -0.22 24.68
N TRP A 162 0.06 0.10 23.53
CA TRP A 162 -1.32 -0.24 23.17
C TRP A 162 -1.55 -1.76 23.11
N ALA A 163 -0.62 -2.52 22.52
CA ALA A 163 -0.70 -3.96 22.38
C ALA A 163 -0.59 -4.68 23.73
N THR A 164 0.30 -4.19 24.62
CA THR A 164 0.50 -4.78 25.94
C THR A 164 -0.77 -4.74 26.81
N ARG A 165 -1.55 -3.66 26.72
CA ARG A 165 -2.84 -3.55 27.45
C ARG A 165 -3.93 -4.48 26.93
N ARG A 166 -3.74 -5.06 25.73
CA ARG A 166 -4.70 -5.95 25.06
C ARG A 166 -4.19 -7.38 24.94
N ASP A 167 -3.12 -7.71 25.68
CA ASP A 167 -2.47 -9.02 25.66
C ASP A 167 -2.03 -9.47 24.25
N ILE A 168 -1.75 -8.51 23.34
CA ILE A 168 -1.25 -8.79 22.01
C ILE A 168 0.25 -8.96 22.07
N GLY A 169 0.72 -10.16 21.70
CA GLY A 169 2.13 -10.52 21.71
C GLY A 169 2.80 -10.48 20.33
N PHE A 170 4.13 -10.33 20.35
CA PHE A 170 4.96 -10.22 19.16
C PHE A 170 5.98 -11.36 19.05
N SER A 171 6.23 -11.83 17.82
CA SER A 171 7.39 -12.64 17.50
C SER A 171 8.64 -11.78 17.42
N HIS A 172 8.53 -10.67 16.72
CA HIS A 172 9.59 -9.68 16.50
C HIS A 172 9.02 -8.27 16.57
N VAL A 173 9.77 -7.36 17.18
CA VAL A 173 9.50 -5.92 17.14
C VAL A 173 10.78 -5.23 16.66
N ILE A 174 10.77 -4.67 15.47
CA ILE A 174 11.96 -4.17 14.79
C ILE A 174 11.74 -2.72 14.35
N SER A 175 12.55 -1.82 14.90
CA SER A 175 12.64 -0.45 14.42
C SER A 175 13.64 -0.37 13.27
N VAL A 176 13.23 0.12 12.12
CA VAL A 176 14.04 0.05 10.89
C VAL A 176 14.93 1.29 10.71
N GLY A 177 14.52 2.44 11.25
CA GLY A 177 15.25 3.69 11.19
C GLY A 177 15.54 4.18 9.77
N MET A 178 16.74 4.70 9.53
CA MET A 178 17.16 5.26 8.24
C MET A 178 17.48 4.19 7.17
N ARG A 179 17.64 2.92 7.54
CA ARG A 179 17.82 1.78 6.62
C ARG A 179 19.01 1.95 5.67
N TRP A 180 20.16 2.24 6.22
CA TRP A 180 21.36 2.43 5.40
C TRP A 180 21.82 1.13 4.72
N ASP A 181 21.67 -0.04 5.37
CA ASP A 181 21.95 -1.38 4.80
C ASP A 181 20.70 -2.28 4.89
N VAL A 182 20.31 -2.70 6.10
CA VAL A 182 19.14 -3.56 6.30
C VAL A 182 17.86 -2.74 6.11
N ASP A 183 17.01 -3.16 5.17
CA ASP A 183 15.75 -2.50 4.84
C ASP A 183 14.52 -3.41 5.05
N PHE A 184 13.33 -2.90 4.73
CA PHE A 184 12.09 -3.67 4.80
C PHE A 184 12.15 -4.97 4.00
N GLY A 185 12.81 -4.97 2.82
CA GLY A 185 12.91 -6.15 1.98
C GLY A 185 13.71 -7.28 2.65
N ASP A 186 14.84 -6.96 3.32
CA ASP A 186 15.64 -7.95 4.08
C ASP A 186 14.82 -8.55 5.23
N LEU A 187 14.14 -7.68 5.97
CA LEU A 187 13.37 -8.09 7.15
C LEU A 187 12.15 -8.92 6.78
N ILE A 188 11.44 -8.57 5.72
CA ILE A 188 10.32 -9.35 5.20
C ILE A 188 10.80 -10.73 4.74
N ASP A 189 11.93 -10.83 4.01
CA ASP A 189 12.49 -12.12 3.56
C ASP A 189 12.92 -12.99 4.74
N TYR A 190 13.47 -12.40 5.79
CA TYR A 190 13.78 -13.11 7.03
C TYR A 190 12.51 -13.63 7.73
N LEU A 191 11.52 -12.75 7.93
CA LEU A 191 10.28 -13.07 8.63
C LEU A 191 9.37 -14.03 7.85
N LEU A 192 9.48 -14.06 6.54
CA LEU A 192 8.83 -15.08 5.71
C LEU A 192 9.19 -16.50 6.15
N ARG A 193 10.45 -16.72 6.50
CA ARG A 193 11.01 -18.03 6.87
C ARG A 193 10.85 -18.35 8.36
N ASP A 194 10.56 -17.35 9.18
CA ASP A 194 10.38 -17.56 10.62
C ASP A 194 9.03 -18.23 10.91
N SER A 195 9.07 -19.44 11.46
CA SER A 195 7.89 -20.25 11.79
C SER A 195 7.06 -19.66 12.95
N ASN A 196 7.67 -18.85 13.81
CA ASN A 196 6.97 -18.20 14.92
C ASN A 196 6.15 -16.99 14.47
N THR A 197 6.47 -16.41 13.32
CA THR A 197 5.75 -15.27 12.76
C THR A 197 4.60 -15.75 11.90
N ARG A 198 3.36 -15.38 12.26
CA ARG A 198 2.13 -15.69 11.51
C ARG A 198 1.59 -14.52 10.70
N ALA A 199 1.90 -13.28 11.11
CA ALA A 199 1.52 -12.07 10.39
C ALA A 199 2.62 -11.02 10.50
N ILE A 200 2.76 -10.17 9.48
CA ILE A 200 3.74 -9.07 9.45
C ILE A 200 2.97 -7.76 9.40
N LEU A 201 3.12 -6.94 10.43
CA LEU A 201 2.60 -5.58 10.50
C LEU A 201 3.71 -4.60 10.21
N MET A 202 3.43 -3.59 9.39
CA MET A 202 4.41 -2.57 9.03
C MET A 202 3.87 -1.16 9.21
N TYR A 203 4.67 -0.29 9.80
CA TYR A 203 4.53 1.15 9.64
C TYR A 203 5.65 1.65 8.73
N MET A 204 5.28 2.20 7.59
CA MET A 204 6.21 2.61 6.55
C MET A 204 5.88 4.01 6.03
N GLU A 205 6.85 4.90 6.00
CA GLU A 205 6.74 6.22 5.37
C GLU A 205 7.18 6.16 3.89
N ASN A 206 8.28 5.47 3.63
CA ASN A 206 8.82 5.27 2.28
C ASN A 206 9.69 4.00 2.20
N THR A 207 10.11 3.61 0.98
CA THR A 207 11.10 2.55 0.76
C THR A 207 12.20 3.02 -0.17
N HIS A 208 13.44 2.55 0.05
CA HIS A 208 14.61 2.88 -0.78
C HIS A 208 14.82 1.83 -1.88
N ASN A 209 14.95 0.57 -1.54
CA ASN A 209 15.18 -0.52 -2.50
C ASN A 209 13.85 -1.20 -2.89
N ARG A 210 13.18 -0.62 -3.87
CA ARG A 210 11.82 -0.97 -4.26
C ARG A 210 11.69 -2.33 -4.89
N ARG A 211 12.63 -2.72 -5.74
CA ARG A 211 12.61 -4.06 -6.38
C ARG A 211 12.71 -5.16 -5.34
N LYS A 212 13.64 -5.00 -4.39
CA LYS A 212 13.84 -5.93 -3.28
C LYS A 212 12.61 -5.98 -2.37
N PHE A 213 12.04 -4.80 -2.03
CA PHE A 213 10.81 -4.70 -1.24
C PHE A 213 9.65 -5.44 -1.93
N VAL A 214 9.35 -5.14 -3.18
CA VAL A 214 8.24 -5.78 -3.93
C VAL A 214 8.46 -7.28 -4.05
N SER A 215 9.68 -7.73 -4.32
CA SER A 215 10.01 -9.16 -4.43
C SER A 215 9.79 -9.90 -3.12
N ALA A 216 10.33 -9.37 -2.02
CA ALA A 216 10.17 -9.95 -0.68
C ALA A 216 8.71 -9.92 -0.22
N ALA A 217 8.02 -8.81 -0.45
CA ALA A 217 6.61 -8.63 -0.09
C ALA A 217 5.69 -9.61 -0.84
N ARG A 218 5.91 -9.81 -2.15
CA ARG A 218 5.18 -10.81 -2.94
C ARG A 218 5.42 -12.24 -2.45
N ALA A 219 6.65 -12.56 -2.08
CA ALA A 219 6.96 -13.87 -1.53
C ALA A 219 6.27 -14.08 -0.17
N ALA A 220 6.35 -13.08 0.70
CA ALA A 220 5.71 -13.13 2.02
C ALA A 220 4.17 -13.16 1.93
N GLY A 221 3.58 -12.33 1.09
CA GLY A 221 2.14 -12.25 0.89
C GLY A 221 1.48 -13.55 0.46
N ARG A 222 2.23 -14.46 -0.18
CA ARG A 222 1.74 -15.80 -0.54
C ARG A 222 1.60 -16.76 0.66
N VAL A 223 2.29 -16.48 1.75
CA VAL A 223 2.42 -17.41 2.89
C VAL A 223 1.82 -16.82 4.16
N LYS A 224 1.94 -15.51 4.35
CA LYS A 224 1.55 -14.82 5.57
C LYS A 224 0.83 -13.51 5.25
N PRO A 225 -0.17 -13.09 6.03
CA PRO A 225 -0.71 -11.75 5.94
C PRO A 225 0.36 -10.68 6.18
N VAL A 226 0.45 -9.74 5.24
CA VAL A 226 1.30 -8.56 5.34
C VAL A 226 0.38 -7.34 5.33
N ILE A 227 0.39 -6.58 6.41
CA ILE A 227 -0.49 -5.43 6.62
C ILE A 227 0.39 -4.19 6.79
N VAL A 228 0.09 -3.13 6.06
CA VAL A 228 0.87 -1.90 6.09
C VAL A 228 0.01 -0.70 6.47
N LEU A 229 0.48 0.04 7.46
CA LEU A 229 0.07 1.40 7.74
C LEU A 229 1.06 2.35 7.07
N LYS A 230 0.65 2.96 5.96
CA LYS A 230 1.43 3.98 5.26
C LYS A 230 0.65 5.28 5.21
N PRO A 231 1.09 6.33 5.93
CA PRO A 231 0.50 7.65 5.81
C PRO A 231 0.60 8.17 4.37
N ARG A 232 -0.40 8.94 3.96
CA ARG A 232 -0.32 9.68 2.71
C ARG A 232 0.71 10.80 2.85
N ASP A 233 1.63 10.86 1.90
CA ASP A 233 2.59 11.98 1.85
C ASP A 233 2.01 13.09 0.98
N PHE A 234 1.42 14.10 1.62
CA PHE A 234 0.83 15.25 0.93
C PHE A 234 1.87 16.06 0.12
N ARG A 235 3.18 15.88 0.38
CA ARG A 235 4.26 16.54 -0.36
C ARG A 235 4.59 15.80 -1.67
N ALA A 236 4.39 14.50 -1.69
CA ALA A 236 4.66 13.66 -2.85
C ALA A 236 3.53 13.68 -3.89
N GLY A 237 2.36 14.18 -3.49
CA GLY A 237 1.17 14.27 -4.33
C GLY A 237 0.35 12.98 -4.43
N PRO A 238 -0.87 13.06 -4.98
CA PRO A 238 -1.81 11.94 -5.01
C PRO A 238 -1.34 10.78 -5.89
N ILE A 239 -0.63 11.06 -6.96
CA ILE A 239 -0.14 10.04 -7.92
C ILE A 239 0.84 9.07 -7.23
N GLU A 240 1.76 9.58 -6.42
CA GLU A 240 2.73 8.70 -5.74
C GLU A 240 2.03 7.78 -4.74
N ASP A 241 1.01 8.25 -4.06
CA ASP A 241 0.23 7.45 -3.12
C ASP A 241 -0.57 6.35 -3.82
N ALA A 242 -1.20 6.66 -4.95
CA ALA A 242 -1.90 5.69 -5.80
C ALA A 242 -0.94 4.61 -6.38
N VAL A 243 0.30 4.99 -6.70
CA VAL A 243 1.34 4.02 -7.09
C VAL A 243 1.70 3.08 -5.95
N TYR A 244 1.78 3.57 -4.70
CA TYR A 244 1.96 2.69 -3.55
C TYR A 244 0.80 1.73 -3.37
N ASP A 245 -0.45 2.17 -3.57
CA ASP A 245 -1.63 1.29 -3.51
C ASP A 245 -1.56 0.18 -4.55
N ALA A 246 -1.20 0.50 -5.79
CA ALA A 246 -0.99 -0.49 -6.86
C ALA A 246 0.13 -1.49 -6.51
N VAL A 247 1.25 -1.00 -5.94
CA VAL A 247 2.36 -1.86 -5.46
C VAL A 247 1.88 -2.81 -4.38
N PHE A 248 1.17 -2.31 -3.37
CA PHE A 248 0.69 -3.11 -2.26
C PHE A 248 -0.31 -4.17 -2.73
N GLN A 249 -1.25 -3.79 -3.57
CA GLN A 249 -2.22 -4.71 -4.15
C GLN A 249 -1.53 -5.84 -4.92
N ARG A 250 -0.58 -5.50 -5.81
CA ARG A 250 0.19 -6.49 -6.59
C ARG A 250 1.11 -7.36 -5.74
N ALA A 251 1.55 -6.86 -4.59
CA ALA A 251 2.39 -7.61 -3.65
C ALA A 251 1.57 -8.44 -2.63
N GLY A 252 0.24 -8.41 -2.70
CA GLY A 252 -0.61 -9.11 -1.74
C GLY A 252 -0.66 -8.45 -0.35
N ILE A 253 -0.19 -7.20 -0.25
CA ILE A 253 -0.19 -6.41 1.00
C ILE A 253 -1.55 -5.75 1.19
N LEU A 254 -2.02 -5.73 2.41
CA LEU A 254 -3.23 -5.00 2.79
C LEU A 254 -2.85 -3.66 3.44
N ARG A 255 -3.26 -2.54 2.83
CA ARG A 255 -3.07 -1.20 3.39
C ARG A 255 -4.20 -0.84 4.35
N VAL A 256 -3.83 -0.23 5.47
CA VAL A 256 -4.75 0.32 6.49
C VAL A 256 -4.42 1.79 6.76
N ASN A 257 -5.37 2.53 7.35
CA ASN A 257 -5.30 3.98 7.46
C ASN A 257 -4.89 4.50 8.85
N ASN A 258 -5.04 3.68 9.89
CA ASN A 258 -4.69 4.04 11.26
C ASN A 258 -4.18 2.83 12.06
N ILE A 259 -3.72 3.08 13.28
CA ILE A 259 -3.14 2.05 14.15
C ILE A 259 -4.21 1.04 14.63
N GLU A 260 -5.42 1.49 14.91
CA GLU A 260 -6.53 0.62 15.35
C GLU A 260 -6.87 -0.38 14.23
N GLN A 261 -6.95 0.10 12.98
CA GLN A 261 -7.14 -0.76 11.82
C GLN A 261 -5.99 -1.74 11.61
N LEU A 262 -4.75 -1.36 11.94
CA LEU A 262 -3.60 -2.26 11.81
C LEU A 262 -3.78 -3.50 12.66
N PHE A 263 -4.20 -3.32 13.91
CA PHE A 263 -4.40 -4.43 14.85
C PHE A 263 -5.70 -5.18 14.62
N SER A 264 -6.82 -4.47 14.45
CA SER A 264 -8.12 -5.11 14.21
C SER A 264 -8.10 -5.98 12.94
N THR A 265 -7.36 -5.55 11.92
CA THR A 265 -7.16 -6.34 10.70
C THR A 265 -6.32 -7.59 10.97
N ALA A 266 -5.24 -7.48 11.74
CA ALA A 266 -4.39 -8.62 12.08
C ALA A 266 -5.17 -9.65 12.92
N GLU A 267 -5.93 -9.20 13.90
CA GLU A 267 -6.79 -10.04 14.73
C GLU A 267 -7.88 -10.72 13.90
N THR A 268 -8.56 -9.95 13.06
CA THR A 268 -9.60 -10.48 12.17
C THR A 268 -9.03 -11.53 11.21
N LEU A 269 -7.88 -11.27 10.57
CA LEU A 269 -7.23 -12.25 9.68
C LEU A 269 -6.74 -13.50 10.41
N ALA A 270 -6.40 -13.37 11.71
CA ALA A 270 -5.95 -14.52 12.50
C ALA A 270 -7.12 -15.42 12.96
N THR A 271 -8.31 -14.86 13.14
CA THR A 271 -9.48 -15.53 13.72
C THR A 271 -10.60 -15.79 12.73
N ALA A 272 -10.75 -14.91 11.72
CA ALA A 272 -11.83 -15.01 10.75
C ALA A 272 -11.64 -16.18 9.78
N LYS A 273 -12.75 -16.77 9.38
CA LYS A 273 -12.78 -17.74 8.29
C LYS A 273 -12.63 -17.04 6.94
N PRO A 274 -12.11 -17.72 5.91
CA PRO A 274 -11.94 -17.15 4.60
C PRO A 274 -13.26 -16.67 3.99
N VAL A 275 -13.22 -15.50 3.36
CA VAL A 275 -14.31 -14.97 2.51
C VAL A 275 -13.91 -15.06 1.05
N TYR A 276 -14.90 -15.17 0.15
CA TYR A 276 -14.65 -15.37 -1.28
C TYR A 276 -15.00 -14.14 -2.12
N SER A 277 -15.85 -13.26 -1.60
CA SER A 277 -16.19 -11.99 -2.23
C SER A 277 -16.62 -10.95 -1.17
N ASN A 278 -17.35 -9.92 -1.57
CA ASN A 278 -17.78 -8.81 -0.72
C ASN A 278 -19.29 -8.85 -0.40
N ARG A 279 -19.92 -10.06 -0.38
CA ARG A 279 -21.35 -10.25 -0.14
C ARG A 279 -21.61 -10.63 1.32
N LEU A 280 -22.29 -9.78 2.05
CA LEU A 280 -22.59 -9.97 3.47
C LEU A 280 -24.09 -10.14 3.72
N THR A 281 -24.44 -11.10 4.55
CA THR A 281 -25.78 -11.21 5.10
C THR A 281 -25.83 -10.56 6.47
N LEU A 282 -26.79 -9.67 6.70
CA LEU A 282 -27.00 -8.99 7.97
C LEU A 282 -28.18 -9.65 8.69
N LEU A 283 -27.97 -10.00 9.95
CA LEU A 283 -28.98 -10.54 10.85
C LEU A 283 -29.06 -9.66 12.09
N SER A 284 -30.22 -9.09 12.39
CA SER A 284 -30.37 -8.17 13.51
C SER A 284 -31.73 -8.31 14.20
N ASN A 285 -31.78 -7.97 15.51
CA ASN A 285 -33.04 -7.73 16.21
C ASN A 285 -33.45 -6.23 16.15
N SER A 286 -32.84 -5.43 15.28
CA SER A 286 -33.17 -4.01 15.12
C SER A 286 -33.04 -3.58 13.65
N TYR A 287 -34.16 -3.26 13.05
CA TYR A 287 -34.21 -2.75 11.66
C TYR A 287 -33.32 -1.52 11.45
N SER A 288 -33.37 -0.56 12.39
CA SER A 288 -32.60 0.68 12.27
C SER A 288 -31.09 0.43 12.25
N LEU A 289 -30.60 -0.48 13.09
CA LEU A 289 -29.18 -0.85 13.12
C LEU A 289 -28.76 -1.62 11.88
N ALA A 290 -29.63 -2.50 11.39
CA ALA A 290 -29.40 -3.22 10.16
C ALA A 290 -29.35 -2.29 8.95
N LEU A 291 -30.23 -1.27 8.91
CA LEU A 291 -30.24 -0.25 7.85
C LEU A 291 -28.98 0.61 7.85
N LEU A 292 -28.56 1.11 9.02
CA LEU A 292 -27.29 1.85 9.18
C LEU A 292 -26.07 1.02 8.74
N THR A 293 -26.09 -0.26 9.08
CA THR A 293 -25.03 -1.19 8.68
C THR A 293 -25.01 -1.43 7.18
N SER A 294 -26.18 -1.56 6.55
CA SER A 294 -26.32 -1.70 5.10
C SER A 294 -25.79 -0.49 4.36
N ASP A 295 -26.15 0.72 4.80
CA ASP A 295 -25.63 1.97 4.23
C ASP A 295 -24.10 2.03 4.31
N THR A 296 -23.52 1.67 5.46
CA THR A 296 -22.09 1.60 5.66
C THR A 296 -21.44 0.58 4.72
N LEU A 297 -22.03 -0.62 4.59
CA LEU A 297 -21.53 -1.67 3.71
C LEU A 297 -21.47 -1.21 2.25
N LEU A 298 -22.57 -0.61 1.77
CA LEU A 298 -22.68 -0.11 0.40
C LEU A 298 -21.68 1.01 0.12
N ARG A 299 -21.51 1.96 1.05
CA ARG A 299 -20.51 3.04 0.92
C ARG A 299 -19.09 2.52 0.82
N HIS A 300 -18.76 1.41 1.46
CA HIS A 300 -17.46 0.75 1.36
C HIS A 300 -17.32 -0.19 0.14
N GLY A 301 -18.31 -0.18 -0.77
CA GLY A 301 -18.30 -1.01 -1.98
C GLY A 301 -18.63 -2.49 -1.73
N GLY A 302 -19.16 -2.82 -0.54
CA GLY A 302 -19.71 -4.15 -0.25
C GLY A 302 -21.09 -4.33 -0.86
N ARG A 303 -21.61 -5.54 -0.78
CA ARG A 303 -22.93 -5.91 -1.31
C ARG A 303 -23.70 -6.71 -0.26
N LEU A 304 -25.00 -6.48 -0.20
CA LEU A 304 -25.90 -7.36 0.51
C LEU A 304 -26.03 -8.67 -0.30
N ALA A 305 -25.88 -9.82 0.37
CA ALA A 305 -26.07 -11.12 -0.26
C ALA A 305 -27.55 -11.32 -0.60
N GLU A 306 -27.84 -11.90 -1.75
CA GLU A 306 -29.19 -12.31 -2.12
C GLU A 306 -29.56 -13.56 -1.33
N ILE A 307 -30.76 -13.57 -0.74
CA ILE A 307 -31.32 -14.71 -0.03
C ILE A 307 -32.29 -15.41 -0.95
N SER A 308 -32.17 -16.72 -1.10
CA SER A 308 -33.05 -17.53 -1.96
C SER A 308 -34.51 -17.48 -1.48
N GLU A 309 -35.44 -17.65 -2.43
CA GLU A 309 -36.89 -17.69 -2.16
C GLU A 309 -37.24 -18.75 -1.12
N ALA A 310 -36.59 -19.92 -1.20
CA ALA A 310 -36.80 -21.01 -0.25
C ALA A 310 -36.41 -20.61 1.19
N THR A 311 -35.23 -19.96 1.35
CA THR A 311 -34.74 -19.48 2.64
C THR A 311 -35.64 -18.36 3.18
N ARG A 312 -36.05 -17.40 2.31
CA ARG A 312 -37.01 -16.35 2.71
C ARG A 312 -38.32 -16.91 3.22
N ALA A 313 -38.89 -17.85 2.48
CA ALA A 313 -40.14 -18.49 2.88
C ALA A 313 -40.01 -19.28 4.20
N GLN A 314 -38.86 -19.89 4.47
CA GLN A 314 -38.62 -20.61 5.72
C GLN A 314 -38.41 -19.65 6.87
N LEU A 315 -37.63 -18.59 6.70
CA LEU A 315 -37.41 -17.52 7.70
C LEU A 315 -38.73 -16.84 8.07
N ALA A 316 -39.60 -16.55 7.12
CA ALA A 316 -40.92 -15.99 7.35
C ALA A 316 -41.78 -16.87 8.24
N ARG A 317 -41.73 -18.19 8.05
CA ARG A 317 -42.48 -19.15 8.89
C ARG A 317 -41.92 -19.28 10.29
N ASP A 318 -40.59 -19.33 10.40
CA ASP A 318 -39.91 -19.74 11.64
C ASP A 318 -39.57 -18.57 12.56
N CYS A 319 -39.42 -17.36 12.01
CA CYS A 319 -38.95 -16.21 12.76
C CYS A 319 -39.95 -15.06 12.78
N ARG A 320 -40.50 -14.63 11.62
CA ARG A 320 -41.35 -13.43 11.54
C ARG A 320 -42.34 -13.50 10.36
N PRO A 321 -43.51 -14.14 10.54
CA PRO A 321 -44.44 -14.36 9.45
C PRO A 321 -45.10 -13.10 8.89
N ASP A 322 -45.16 -12.01 9.67
CA ASP A 322 -45.90 -10.78 9.35
C ASP A 322 -45.10 -9.74 8.56
N TYR A 323 -43.80 -10.00 8.31
CA TYR A 323 -42.90 -9.06 7.63
C TYR A 323 -42.20 -9.70 6.44
N PRO A 324 -41.95 -8.94 5.37
CA PRO A 324 -41.09 -9.40 4.26
C PRO A 324 -39.69 -9.71 4.77
N ILE A 325 -39.20 -10.89 4.44
CA ILE A 325 -37.83 -11.29 4.78
C ILE A 325 -36.93 -11.01 3.59
N GLU A 326 -36.05 -10.06 3.77
CA GLU A 326 -34.99 -9.69 2.82
C GLU A 326 -33.68 -9.52 3.58
N ASN A 327 -32.58 -9.31 2.89
CA ASN A 327 -31.34 -8.91 3.52
C ASN A 327 -31.28 -7.37 3.57
N PRO A 328 -31.26 -6.77 4.74
CA PRO A 328 -31.04 -7.30 6.10
C PRO A 328 -32.20 -8.13 6.65
N VAL A 329 -31.89 -9.25 7.34
CA VAL A 329 -32.88 -10.04 8.06
C VAL A 329 -33.15 -9.40 9.44
N ASP A 330 -34.35 -8.86 9.60
CA ASP A 330 -34.81 -8.28 10.86
C ASP A 330 -35.64 -9.29 11.66
N LEU A 331 -35.16 -9.66 12.83
CA LEU A 331 -35.85 -10.56 13.75
C LEU A 331 -36.82 -9.83 14.69
N GLY A 332 -36.77 -8.49 14.74
CA GLY A 332 -37.51 -7.64 15.67
C GLY A 332 -36.92 -7.59 17.06
N ASP A 333 -37.29 -6.51 17.79
CA ASP A 333 -36.70 -6.11 19.08
C ASP A 333 -36.89 -7.14 20.18
N MET A 334 -37.90 -7.98 20.06
CA MET A 334 -38.21 -9.03 21.04
C MET A 334 -37.58 -10.37 20.73
N ALA A 335 -36.81 -10.47 19.63
CA ALA A 335 -36.14 -11.70 19.23
C ALA A 335 -35.21 -12.22 20.33
N GLY A 336 -35.31 -13.50 20.58
CA GLY A 336 -34.52 -14.22 21.56
C GLY A 336 -33.56 -15.25 20.94
N PRO A 337 -32.97 -16.08 21.81
CA PRO A 337 -32.00 -17.10 21.38
C PRO A 337 -32.52 -18.04 20.28
N GLU A 338 -33.80 -18.42 20.36
CA GLU A 338 -34.41 -19.36 19.43
C GLU A 338 -34.50 -18.81 18.01
N GLU A 339 -34.94 -17.55 17.84
CA GLU A 339 -35.03 -16.87 16.55
C GLU A 339 -33.65 -16.68 15.91
N TYR A 340 -32.65 -16.26 16.70
CA TYR A 340 -31.27 -16.19 16.22
C TYR A 340 -30.76 -17.55 15.74
N GLY A 341 -31.05 -18.61 16.50
CA GLY A 341 -30.62 -19.96 16.14
C GLY A 341 -31.21 -20.44 14.81
N LYS A 342 -32.54 -20.35 14.67
CA LYS A 342 -33.24 -20.74 13.44
C LYS A 342 -32.79 -19.95 12.22
N ALA A 343 -32.66 -18.63 12.37
CA ALA A 343 -32.19 -17.75 11.29
C ALA A 343 -30.76 -18.11 10.85
N LEU A 344 -29.84 -18.28 11.80
CA LEU A 344 -28.47 -18.66 11.50
C LEU A 344 -28.34 -20.02 10.83
N ASP A 345 -29.12 -21.01 11.27
CA ASP A 345 -29.09 -22.34 10.67
C ASP A 345 -29.46 -22.32 9.17
N LEU A 346 -30.33 -21.41 8.74
CA LEU A 346 -30.70 -21.19 7.35
C LEU A 346 -29.68 -20.33 6.60
N LEU A 347 -29.32 -19.18 7.15
CA LEU A 347 -28.45 -18.20 6.50
C LEU A 347 -27.02 -18.71 6.28
N LEU A 348 -26.52 -19.55 7.18
CA LEU A 348 -25.19 -20.17 7.04
C LEU A 348 -25.13 -21.20 5.89
N GLN A 349 -26.28 -21.69 5.43
CA GLN A 349 -26.35 -22.60 4.29
C GLN A 349 -26.58 -21.89 2.95
N GLU A 350 -26.89 -20.58 2.98
CA GLU A 350 -27.23 -19.81 1.78
C GLU A 350 -26.00 -19.65 0.86
N PRO A 351 -26.05 -20.14 -0.40
CA PRO A 351 -24.88 -20.13 -1.29
C PRO A 351 -24.39 -18.73 -1.64
N GLY A 352 -25.30 -17.77 -1.63
CA GLY A 352 -25.03 -16.38 -2.03
C GLY A 352 -24.22 -15.56 -1.01
N THR A 353 -24.05 -16.02 0.24
CA THR A 353 -23.39 -15.26 1.30
C THR A 353 -21.94 -15.67 1.52
N ASP A 354 -21.07 -14.70 1.72
CA ASP A 354 -19.66 -14.93 2.12
C ASP A 354 -19.47 -14.93 3.63
N GLY A 355 -20.42 -14.33 4.37
CA GLY A 355 -20.46 -14.35 5.83
C GLY A 355 -21.78 -13.80 6.37
N VAL A 356 -22.05 -14.11 7.62
CA VAL A 356 -23.20 -13.58 8.36
C VAL A 356 -22.70 -12.64 9.44
N PHE A 357 -23.20 -11.41 9.43
CA PHE A 357 -22.93 -10.43 10.45
C PHE A 357 -24.15 -10.30 11.37
N VAL A 358 -23.96 -10.70 12.62
CA VAL A 358 -25.01 -10.69 13.65
C VAL A 358 -24.91 -9.43 14.45
N ILE A 359 -25.97 -8.64 14.48
CA ILE A 359 -26.10 -7.38 15.18
C ILE A 359 -27.14 -7.52 16.26
N HIS A 360 -26.78 -7.22 17.51
CA HIS A 360 -27.68 -7.34 18.64
C HIS A 360 -27.79 -6.02 19.41
N ALA A 361 -29.03 -5.54 19.52
CA ALA A 361 -29.41 -4.45 20.42
C ALA A 361 -29.91 -5.05 21.76
N PRO A 362 -29.40 -4.60 22.92
CA PRO A 362 -29.69 -5.25 24.17
C PRO A 362 -31.13 -4.97 24.66
N ALA A 363 -31.85 -6.03 25.01
CA ALA A 363 -33.10 -5.92 25.78
C ALA A 363 -32.84 -6.10 27.28
N SER A 364 -31.93 -7.01 27.66
CA SER A 364 -31.43 -7.25 29.03
C SER A 364 -30.11 -8.01 28.96
N VAL A 365 -29.36 -8.06 30.08
CA VAL A 365 -28.08 -8.79 30.17
C VAL A 365 -28.29 -10.28 29.90
N ASP A 366 -29.25 -10.91 30.53
CA ASP A 366 -29.51 -12.36 30.42
C ASP A 366 -29.87 -12.75 28.98
N ARG A 367 -30.76 -12.00 28.32
CA ARG A 367 -31.13 -12.24 26.94
C ARG A 367 -29.95 -12.06 25.99
N SER A 368 -29.12 -11.04 26.20
CA SER A 368 -27.90 -10.81 25.41
C SER A 368 -26.93 -11.99 25.52
N MET A 369 -26.76 -12.53 26.74
CA MET A 369 -25.90 -13.70 26.96
C MET A 369 -26.43 -14.98 26.32
N ASP A 370 -27.73 -15.24 26.44
CA ASP A 370 -28.34 -16.45 25.86
C ASP A 370 -28.32 -16.42 24.34
N SER A 371 -28.60 -15.27 23.73
CA SER A 371 -28.45 -15.08 22.28
C SER A 371 -27.00 -15.27 21.85
N ALA A 372 -26.03 -14.75 22.60
CA ALA A 372 -24.61 -14.94 22.29
C ALA A 372 -24.19 -16.41 22.32
N ARG A 373 -24.64 -17.19 23.31
CA ARG A 373 -24.37 -18.64 23.42
C ARG A 373 -24.87 -19.38 22.17
N VAL A 374 -26.08 -19.08 21.73
CA VAL A 374 -26.69 -19.71 20.55
C VAL A 374 -25.92 -19.36 19.28
N VAL A 375 -25.50 -18.11 19.12
CA VAL A 375 -24.65 -17.69 17.98
C VAL A 375 -23.30 -18.42 18.03
N LEU A 376 -22.68 -18.56 19.20
CA LEU A 376 -21.40 -19.27 19.35
C LEU A 376 -21.48 -20.76 19.01
N GLU A 377 -22.58 -21.41 19.34
CA GLU A 377 -22.78 -22.82 18.95
C GLU A 377 -22.76 -22.99 17.44
N ARG A 378 -23.39 -22.04 16.69
CA ARG A 378 -23.42 -22.04 15.22
C ARG A 378 -22.13 -21.57 14.56
N ALA A 379 -21.35 -20.79 15.26
CA ALA A 379 -20.05 -20.30 14.76
C ALA A 379 -19.00 -21.42 14.55
N LYS A 380 -19.26 -22.62 15.05
CA LYS A 380 -18.47 -23.82 14.76
C LYS A 380 -18.56 -24.26 13.28
N ASN A 381 -19.54 -23.73 12.53
CA ASN A 381 -19.71 -23.99 11.09
C ASN A 381 -18.52 -23.44 10.28
N GLN A 382 -18.39 -23.81 9.00
CA GLN A 382 -17.27 -23.43 8.15
C GLN A 382 -17.33 -21.98 7.63
N ARG A 383 -18.48 -21.31 7.70
CA ARG A 383 -18.65 -19.92 7.23
C ARG A 383 -18.27 -18.88 8.27
N LEU A 384 -17.92 -17.69 7.79
CA LEU A 384 -17.61 -16.54 8.63
C LEU A 384 -18.88 -16.09 9.37
N ILE A 385 -18.77 -15.99 10.69
CA ILE A 385 -19.70 -15.24 11.54
C ILE A 385 -18.91 -14.10 12.16
N MET A 386 -19.46 -12.91 12.07
CA MET A 386 -19.00 -11.71 12.77
C MET A 386 -20.10 -11.25 13.71
N SER A 387 -19.77 -10.67 14.85
CA SER A 387 -20.74 -10.25 15.85
C SER A 387 -20.55 -8.80 16.28
N CYS A 388 -21.65 -8.10 16.53
CA CYS A 388 -21.66 -6.77 17.12
C CYS A 388 -22.80 -6.71 18.13
N TRP A 389 -22.44 -6.73 19.41
CA TRP A 389 -23.35 -6.49 20.53
C TRP A 389 -23.23 -5.04 20.95
N ILE A 390 -24.22 -4.22 20.57
CA ILE A 390 -24.18 -2.76 20.74
C ILE A 390 -24.58 -2.38 22.15
N GLY A 391 -23.81 -1.54 22.81
CA GLY A 391 -24.01 -1.07 24.18
C GLY A 391 -22.76 -1.28 25.03
N GLU A 392 -22.90 -1.12 26.34
CA GLU A 392 -21.83 -1.26 27.33
C GLU A 392 -22.13 -2.38 28.32
N ALA A 393 -22.51 -2.03 29.53
CA ALA A 393 -22.67 -2.96 30.66
C ALA A 393 -23.61 -4.14 30.37
N ALA A 394 -24.64 -3.95 29.55
CA ALA A 394 -25.62 -5.00 29.23
C ALA A 394 -25.08 -6.06 28.24
N VAL A 395 -24.01 -5.78 27.54
CA VAL A 395 -23.51 -6.66 26.47
C VAL A 395 -22.05 -7.08 26.64
N GLU A 396 -21.30 -6.43 27.51
CA GLU A 396 -19.89 -6.74 27.75
C GLU A 396 -19.63 -8.21 28.11
N PRO A 397 -20.43 -8.86 28.96
CA PRO A 397 -20.25 -10.29 29.22
C PRO A 397 -20.45 -11.17 27.97
N ALA A 398 -21.33 -10.78 27.06
CA ALA A 398 -21.52 -11.48 25.79
C ALA A 398 -20.32 -11.27 24.82
N ARG A 399 -19.76 -10.08 24.75
CA ARG A 399 -18.54 -9.80 24.00
C ARG A 399 -17.36 -10.62 24.52
N ASP A 400 -17.22 -10.77 25.82
CA ASP A 400 -16.17 -11.60 26.42
C ASP A 400 -16.28 -13.07 26.02
N LEU A 401 -17.50 -13.60 25.88
CA LEU A 401 -17.70 -14.95 25.35
C LEU A 401 -17.22 -15.08 23.91
N PHE A 402 -17.50 -14.11 23.05
CA PHE A 402 -17.02 -14.12 21.67
C PHE A 402 -15.49 -14.00 21.59
N ARG A 403 -14.88 -13.11 22.39
CA ARG A 403 -13.41 -12.98 22.48
C ARG A 403 -12.76 -14.29 22.93
N ALA A 404 -13.28 -14.92 23.98
CA ALA A 404 -12.79 -16.21 24.48
C ALA A 404 -12.92 -17.34 23.46
N ALA A 405 -13.93 -17.29 22.58
CA ALA A 405 -14.16 -18.24 21.52
C ALA A 405 -13.42 -17.90 20.22
N HIS A 406 -12.64 -16.84 20.18
CA HIS A 406 -11.97 -16.31 18.99
C HIS A 406 -12.90 -16.01 17.81
N ILE A 407 -14.12 -15.53 18.11
CA ILE A 407 -15.06 -15.04 17.09
C ILE A 407 -14.89 -13.53 16.97
N PRO A 408 -14.72 -12.99 15.74
CA PRO A 408 -14.61 -11.56 15.53
C PRO A 408 -15.83 -10.82 16.12
N THR A 409 -15.59 -9.96 17.10
CA THR A 409 -16.62 -9.16 17.76
C THR A 409 -16.22 -7.69 17.80
N TYR A 410 -17.20 -6.81 17.57
CA TYR A 410 -16.98 -5.38 17.40
C TYR A 410 -17.95 -4.59 18.28
N GLU A 411 -17.55 -3.39 18.65
CA GLU A 411 -18.37 -2.49 19.48
C GLU A 411 -19.36 -1.69 18.63
N ALA A 412 -18.98 -1.41 17.38
CA ALA A 412 -19.79 -0.68 16.41
C ALA A 412 -19.94 -1.45 15.09
N PRO A 413 -21.12 -1.38 14.42
CA PRO A 413 -21.34 -2.06 13.16
C PRO A 413 -20.41 -1.60 12.04
N GLY A 414 -20.03 -0.32 12.04
CA GLY A 414 -19.09 0.24 11.05
C GLY A 414 -17.72 -0.43 11.08
N GLU A 415 -17.19 -0.70 12.27
CA GLU A 415 -15.91 -1.40 12.43
C GLU A 415 -15.95 -2.82 11.87
N ALA A 416 -17.06 -3.53 12.11
CA ALA A 416 -17.26 -4.87 11.58
C ALA A 416 -17.34 -4.88 10.05
N VAL A 417 -18.07 -3.94 9.46
CA VAL A 417 -18.14 -3.76 8.00
C VAL A 417 -16.76 -3.49 7.42
N GLU A 418 -16.00 -2.57 8.01
CA GLU A 418 -14.64 -2.29 7.57
C GLU A 418 -13.74 -3.52 7.67
N ALA A 419 -13.85 -4.28 8.77
CA ALA A 419 -13.08 -5.52 8.95
C ALA A 419 -13.44 -6.56 7.88
N PHE A 420 -14.73 -6.74 7.58
CA PHE A 420 -15.20 -7.62 6.51
C PHE A 420 -14.66 -7.18 5.14
N MET A 421 -14.73 -5.90 4.82
CA MET A 421 -14.23 -5.38 3.56
C MET A 421 -12.71 -5.56 3.42
N ARG A 422 -11.97 -5.50 4.54
CA ARG A 422 -10.51 -5.82 4.54
C ARG A 422 -10.26 -7.31 4.29
N LEU A 423 -11.08 -8.21 4.83
CA LEU A 423 -11.00 -9.64 4.51
C LEU A 423 -11.24 -9.88 3.02
N ALA A 424 -12.27 -9.25 2.44
CA ALA A 424 -12.58 -9.34 1.01
C ALA A 424 -11.44 -8.75 0.16
N GLN A 425 -10.89 -7.61 0.55
CA GLN A 425 -9.74 -6.99 -0.14
C GLN A 425 -8.48 -7.88 -0.04
N TYR A 426 -8.21 -8.45 1.14
CA TYR A 426 -7.10 -9.39 1.31
C TYR A 426 -7.25 -10.58 0.37
N ARG A 427 -8.44 -11.17 0.29
CA ARG A 427 -8.71 -12.29 -0.61
C ARG A 427 -8.47 -11.92 -2.07
N ARG A 428 -8.99 -10.77 -2.50
CA ARG A 428 -8.77 -10.25 -3.86
C ARG A 428 -7.28 -10.03 -4.16
N ASN A 429 -6.53 -9.48 -3.21
CA ASN A 429 -5.09 -9.30 -3.35
C ASN A 429 -4.37 -10.64 -3.49
N GLN A 430 -4.82 -11.68 -2.75
CA GLN A 430 -4.27 -13.04 -2.87
C GLN A 430 -4.55 -13.66 -4.25
N GLU A 431 -5.72 -13.46 -4.81
CA GLU A 431 -6.08 -13.93 -6.15
C GLU A 431 -5.19 -13.26 -7.21
N LEU A 432 -5.04 -11.94 -7.16
CA LEU A 432 -4.14 -11.20 -8.05
C LEU A 432 -2.66 -11.62 -7.90
N LEU A 433 -2.26 -12.03 -6.71
CA LEU A 433 -0.89 -12.47 -6.44
C LEU A 433 -0.56 -13.83 -7.10
N ILE A 434 -1.57 -14.68 -7.25
CA ILE A 434 -1.46 -16.02 -7.85
C ILE A 434 -1.71 -15.97 -9.37
N GLU A 435 -2.41 -14.93 -9.85
CA GLU A 435 -2.71 -14.76 -11.26
C GLU A 435 -1.42 -14.73 -12.09
N THR A 436 -1.35 -15.65 -13.05
CA THR A 436 -0.25 -15.66 -14.01
C THR A 436 -0.62 -14.75 -15.16
N PRO A 437 0.19 -13.73 -15.48
CA PRO A 437 -0.07 -12.90 -16.65
C PRO A 437 -0.23 -13.78 -17.89
N PRO A 438 -1.17 -13.48 -18.79
CA PRO A 438 -1.27 -14.18 -20.05
C PRO A 438 0.05 -14.10 -20.80
N SER A 439 0.42 -15.16 -21.49
CA SER A 439 1.58 -15.15 -22.39
C SER A 439 1.41 -14.06 -23.45
N ILE A 440 2.53 -13.54 -23.96
CA ILE A 440 2.51 -12.63 -25.11
C ILE A 440 1.65 -13.30 -26.21
N PRO A 441 0.70 -12.56 -26.81
CA PRO A 441 -0.16 -13.14 -27.85
C PRO A 441 0.68 -13.80 -28.95
N GLU A 442 0.30 -14.99 -29.36
CA GLU A 442 0.92 -15.66 -30.52
C GLU A 442 0.72 -14.76 -31.75
N GLY A 443 1.82 -14.42 -32.40
CA GLY A 443 1.83 -13.52 -33.57
C GLY A 443 2.11 -12.05 -33.28
N PHE A 444 2.35 -11.64 -32.02
CA PHE A 444 2.82 -10.30 -31.72
C PHE A 444 4.31 -10.17 -32.05
N THR A 445 4.61 -9.46 -33.14
CA THR A 445 5.97 -9.27 -33.66
C THR A 445 6.29 -7.78 -33.85
N PRO A 446 6.55 -7.04 -32.74
CA PRO A 446 6.78 -5.60 -32.83
C PRO A 446 8.08 -5.29 -33.59
N ASP A 447 8.06 -4.26 -34.44
CA ASP A 447 9.25 -3.70 -35.08
C ASP A 447 10.02 -2.80 -34.10
N ILE A 448 10.79 -3.46 -33.24
CA ILE A 448 11.58 -2.79 -32.17
C ILE A 448 12.66 -1.90 -32.80
N GLU A 449 13.23 -2.27 -33.95
CA GLU A 449 14.30 -1.52 -34.61
C GLU A 449 13.80 -0.15 -35.11
N THR A 450 12.63 -0.12 -35.73
CA THR A 450 12.02 1.14 -36.19
C THR A 450 11.68 2.03 -34.98
N ALA A 451 11.09 1.48 -33.92
CA ALA A 451 10.79 2.26 -32.71
C ALA A 451 12.07 2.86 -32.08
N ARG A 452 13.13 2.06 -31.93
CA ARG A 452 14.41 2.53 -31.37
C ARG A 452 15.04 3.62 -32.26
N ARG A 453 15.02 3.47 -33.56
CA ARG A 453 15.56 4.46 -34.50
C ARG A 453 14.85 5.80 -34.33
N ILE A 454 13.52 5.83 -34.27
CA ILE A 454 12.75 7.06 -34.11
C ILE A 454 13.13 7.75 -32.78
N ILE A 455 13.17 6.99 -31.69
CA ILE A 455 13.55 7.49 -30.36
C ILE A 455 14.98 8.04 -30.37
N GLN A 456 15.91 7.32 -31.01
CA GLN A 456 17.32 7.73 -31.10
C GLN A 456 17.50 9.03 -31.86
N ILE A 457 16.76 9.21 -32.96
CA ILE A 457 16.77 10.46 -33.74
C ILE A 457 16.33 11.64 -32.87
N ALA A 458 15.24 11.49 -32.12
CA ALA A 458 14.75 12.53 -31.21
C ALA A 458 15.80 12.88 -30.12
N LEU A 459 16.39 11.86 -29.49
CA LEU A 459 17.42 12.06 -28.46
C LEU A 459 18.69 12.72 -29.00
N THR A 460 19.14 12.34 -30.21
CA THR A 460 20.31 12.95 -30.85
C THR A 460 20.07 14.41 -31.21
N ALA A 461 18.81 14.78 -31.50
CA ALA A 461 18.40 16.18 -31.71
C ALA A 461 18.19 16.94 -30.38
N GLY A 462 18.54 16.36 -29.22
CA GLY A 462 18.36 16.98 -27.89
C GLY A 462 16.92 17.05 -27.42
N ARG A 463 15.99 16.36 -28.10
CA ARG A 463 14.57 16.34 -27.73
C ARG A 463 14.27 15.18 -26.79
N HIS A 464 13.54 15.47 -25.72
CA HIS A 464 13.05 14.48 -24.76
C HIS A 464 11.57 14.12 -24.96
N ARG A 465 10.97 14.62 -26.05
CA ARG A 465 9.58 14.39 -26.45
C ARG A 465 9.50 14.03 -27.92
N LEU A 466 8.76 13.00 -28.24
CA LEU A 466 8.35 12.71 -29.61
C LEU A 466 7.21 13.65 -30.00
N ASN A 467 7.18 14.09 -31.27
CA ASN A 467 5.99 14.76 -31.78
C ASN A 467 4.87 13.73 -32.07
N ALA A 468 3.67 14.20 -32.41
CA ALA A 468 2.51 13.31 -32.59
C ALA A 468 2.71 12.30 -33.73
N TYR A 469 3.41 12.68 -34.79
CA TYR A 469 3.72 11.81 -35.92
C TYR A 469 4.72 10.71 -35.55
N GLU A 470 5.83 11.08 -34.91
CA GLU A 470 6.84 10.14 -34.42
C GLU A 470 6.23 9.16 -33.39
N ALA A 471 5.40 9.67 -32.47
CA ALA A 471 4.71 8.84 -31.49
C ALA A 471 3.74 7.84 -32.14
N SER A 472 3.00 8.26 -33.16
CA SER A 472 2.12 7.38 -33.95
C SER A 472 2.90 6.26 -34.64
N GLN A 473 4.08 6.56 -35.19
CA GLN A 473 4.94 5.56 -35.82
C GLN A 473 5.49 4.55 -34.82
N VAL A 474 5.90 5.01 -33.62
CA VAL A 474 6.35 4.11 -32.54
C VAL A 474 5.20 3.20 -32.09
N LEU A 475 3.99 3.74 -31.90
CA LEU A 475 2.83 2.93 -31.57
C LEU A 475 2.50 1.90 -32.63
N SER A 476 2.56 2.31 -33.90
CA SER A 476 2.34 1.39 -35.05
C SER A 476 3.39 0.28 -35.12
N ALA A 477 4.65 0.59 -34.81
CA ALA A 477 5.73 -0.41 -34.71
C ALA A 477 5.47 -1.47 -33.63
N TYR A 478 4.67 -1.14 -32.61
CA TYR A 478 4.19 -2.07 -31.58
C TYR A 478 2.77 -2.61 -31.86
N GLU A 479 2.30 -2.52 -33.11
CA GLU A 479 0.98 -3.01 -33.54
C GLU A 479 -0.20 -2.36 -32.79
N VAL A 480 0.04 -1.21 -32.12
CA VAL A 480 -1.04 -0.45 -31.50
C VAL A 480 -1.81 0.30 -32.58
N ARG A 481 -3.09 -0.02 -32.75
CA ARG A 481 -3.94 0.61 -33.75
C ARG A 481 -4.19 2.07 -33.38
N THR A 482 -3.73 2.97 -34.24
CA THR A 482 -3.98 4.41 -34.13
C THR A 482 -4.74 4.89 -35.36
N VAL A 483 -5.43 6.03 -35.25
CA VAL A 483 -5.95 6.71 -36.44
C VAL A 483 -4.73 7.16 -37.27
N PRO A 484 -4.64 6.80 -38.56
CA PRO A 484 -3.53 7.18 -39.40
C PRO A 484 -3.31 8.69 -39.40
N LEU A 485 -2.08 9.09 -39.12
CA LEU A 485 -1.67 10.47 -39.07
C LEU A 485 -0.64 10.71 -40.16
N GLN A 486 -0.91 11.70 -41.03
CA GLN A 486 0.01 12.08 -42.12
C GLN A 486 0.72 13.39 -41.76
N PHE A 487 1.98 13.48 -42.12
CA PHE A 487 2.79 14.66 -41.87
C PHE A 487 2.76 15.59 -43.09
N ALA A 488 2.55 16.88 -42.86
CA ALA A 488 2.65 17.92 -43.86
C ALA A 488 3.62 19.00 -43.40
N SER A 489 4.59 19.34 -44.22
CA SER A 489 5.59 20.38 -43.93
C SER A 489 5.08 21.81 -44.19
N THR A 490 4.04 21.95 -45.01
CA THR A 490 3.47 23.24 -45.41
C THR A 490 1.93 23.20 -45.38
N PRO A 491 1.24 24.36 -45.36
CA PRO A 491 -0.21 24.42 -45.49
C PRO A 491 -0.74 23.78 -46.78
N GLU A 492 -0.03 23.93 -47.88
CA GLU A 492 -0.39 23.35 -49.19
C GLU A 492 -0.34 21.82 -49.13
N ALA A 493 0.74 21.26 -48.56
CA ALA A 493 0.86 19.82 -48.36
C ALA A 493 -0.24 19.27 -47.44
N ALA A 494 -0.64 20.01 -46.42
CA ALA A 494 -1.77 19.62 -45.57
C ALA A 494 -3.11 19.60 -46.31
N SER A 495 -3.30 20.55 -47.22
CA SER A 495 -4.46 20.62 -48.12
C SER A 495 -4.51 19.45 -49.11
N GLU A 496 -3.35 19.06 -49.68
CA GLU A 496 -3.23 17.89 -50.56
C GLU A 496 -3.59 16.59 -49.84
N ILE A 497 -3.06 16.39 -48.64
CA ILE A 497 -3.40 15.24 -47.80
C ILE A 497 -4.93 15.17 -47.52
N ALA A 498 -5.56 16.29 -47.23
CA ALA A 498 -7.00 16.33 -47.01
C ALA A 498 -7.79 15.97 -48.29
N LEU A 499 -7.28 16.34 -49.48
CA LEU A 499 -7.88 15.94 -50.74
C LEU A 499 -7.80 14.41 -50.94
N GLU A 500 -6.70 13.78 -50.55
CA GLU A 500 -6.53 12.33 -50.64
C GLU A 500 -7.44 11.56 -49.68
N LEU A 501 -7.57 12.04 -48.45
CA LEU A 501 -8.37 11.39 -47.40
C LEU A 501 -9.87 11.38 -47.73
N ARG A 502 -10.40 12.41 -48.41
CA ARG A 502 -11.83 12.54 -48.80
C ARG A 502 -12.82 12.44 -47.65
N GLU A 503 -12.37 12.74 -46.48
CA GLU A 503 -13.15 12.73 -45.21
C GLU A 503 -12.88 14.03 -44.44
N PRO A 504 -13.75 14.44 -43.53
CA PRO A 504 -13.44 15.53 -42.62
C PRO A 504 -12.15 15.22 -41.83
N VAL A 505 -11.29 16.22 -41.71
CA VAL A 505 -9.98 16.06 -41.07
C VAL A 505 -9.84 16.91 -39.82
N ALA A 506 -8.98 16.45 -38.92
CA ALA A 506 -8.42 17.22 -37.83
C ALA A 506 -6.98 17.64 -38.22
N LEU A 507 -6.68 18.92 -38.03
CA LEU A 507 -5.38 19.52 -38.28
C LEU A 507 -4.74 19.94 -36.97
N LYS A 508 -3.49 19.56 -36.75
CA LYS A 508 -2.74 19.90 -35.53
C LYS A 508 -1.35 20.39 -35.91
N ILE A 509 -0.93 21.52 -35.32
CA ILE A 509 0.45 22.00 -35.49
C ILE A 509 1.46 21.07 -34.83
N LEU A 510 2.62 20.88 -35.44
CA LEU A 510 3.73 20.13 -34.87
C LEU A 510 4.86 21.09 -34.52
N SER A 511 5.20 21.17 -33.23
CA SER A 511 6.28 21.99 -32.71
C SER A 511 6.86 21.33 -31.46
N PRO A 512 8.19 21.31 -31.29
CA PRO A 512 8.82 20.85 -30.05
C PRO A 512 8.60 21.84 -28.89
N ASP A 513 8.35 23.11 -29.20
CA ASP A 513 8.26 24.20 -28.22
C ASP A 513 6.83 24.43 -27.70
N ILE A 514 5.83 23.85 -28.36
CA ILE A 514 4.42 24.01 -28.01
C ILE A 514 3.88 22.73 -27.36
N ALA A 515 3.71 22.77 -26.04
CA ALA A 515 3.17 21.64 -25.29
C ALA A 515 1.63 21.54 -25.45
N ASN A 516 0.91 22.63 -25.20
CA ASN A 516 -0.55 22.71 -25.26
C ASN A 516 -1.02 23.39 -26.54
N LYS A 517 -1.19 22.57 -27.59
CA LYS A 517 -1.54 23.08 -28.92
C LYS A 517 -2.87 23.82 -28.95
N SER A 518 -3.86 23.40 -28.14
CA SER A 518 -5.18 24.02 -28.09
C SER A 518 -5.15 25.45 -27.54
N GLU A 519 -4.27 25.75 -26.60
CA GLU A 519 -4.15 27.08 -25.99
C GLU A 519 -3.65 28.14 -26.98
N VAL A 520 -2.83 27.74 -27.93
CA VAL A 520 -2.29 28.62 -28.98
C VAL A 520 -3.10 28.56 -30.27
N GLY A 521 -4.27 27.91 -30.27
CA GLY A 521 -5.08 27.73 -31.48
C GLY A 521 -4.41 26.84 -32.54
N GLY A 522 -3.50 25.95 -32.11
CA GLY A 522 -2.75 25.03 -32.97
C GLY A 522 -3.49 23.72 -33.29
N VAL A 523 -4.82 23.68 -33.09
CA VAL A 523 -5.68 22.54 -33.44
C VAL A 523 -6.95 23.06 -34.10
N ALA A 524 -7.37 22.42 -35.19
CA ALA A 524 -8.65 22.64 -35.85
C ALA A 524 -9.33 21.31 -36.16
N PHE A 525 -10.63 21.26 -35.99
CA PHE A 525 -11.44 20.06 -36.18
C PHE A 525 -12.52 20.28 -37.23
N GLY A 526 -13.01 19.21 -37.85
CA GLY A 526 -14.15 19.24 -38.75
C GLY A 526 -13.91 19.99 -40.04
N LEU A 527 -12.68 19.99 -40.54
CA LEU A 527 -12.33 20.61 -41.83
C LEU A 527 -12.77 19.68 -42.96
N ASN A 528 -13.75 20.13 -43.77
CA ASN A 528 -14.48 19.26 -44.68
C ASN A 528 -13.92 19.27 -46.12
N ASN A 529 -13.03 20.19 -46.44
CA ASN A 529 -12.46 20.30 -47.76
C ASN A 529 -11.04 20.88 -47.72
N PRO A 530 -10.24 20.69 -48.82
CA PRO A 530 -8.83 21.13 -48.87
C PRO A 530 -8.66 22.65 -48.64
N LEU A 531 -9.59 23.47 -49.09
CA LEU A 531 -9.50 24.92 -48.91
C LEU A 531 -9.63 25.31 -47.43
N GLU A 532 -10.57 24.70 -46.69
CA GLU A 532 -10.70 24.91 -45.24
C GLU A 532 -9.40 24.52 -44.52
N VAL A 533 -8.74 23.41 -44.93
CA VAL A 533 -7.47 22.98 -44.36
C VAL A 533 -6.36 23.99 -44.64
N LEU A 534 -6.26 24.49 -45.87
CA LEU A 534 -5.29 25.51 -46.24
C LEU A 534 -5.45 26.79 -45.41
N VAL A 535 -6.67 27.29 -45.32
CA VAL A 535 -7.01 28.50 -44.53
C VAL A 535 -6.70 28.28 -43.06
N ALA A 536 -7.10 27.13 -42.48
CA ALA A 536 -6.83 26.79 -41.10
C ALA A 536 -5.34 26.67 -40.78
N ALA A 537 -4.57 26.00 -41.65
CA ALA A 537 -3.13 25.84 -41.50
C ALA A 537 -2.39 27.20 -41.55
N THR A 538 -2.72 28.04 -42.53
CA THR A 538 -2.16 29.39 -42.65
C THR A 538 -2.46 30.25 -41.44
N GLY A 539 -3.73 30.29 -41.00
CA GLY A 539 -4.11 31.01 -39.82
C GLY A 539 -3.56 30.47 -38.49
N MET A 540 -3.21 29.16 -38.42
CA MET A 540 -2.48 28.61 -37.29
C MET A 540 -1.04 29.14 -37.25
N LEU A 541 -0.34 29.19 -38.37
CA LEU A 541 1.02 29.74 -38.44
C LEU A 541 1.07 31.20 -38.00
N GLU A 542 0.12 32.02 -38.47
CA GLU A 542 0.03 33.42 -38.11
C GLU A 542 -0.18 33.58 -36.60
N ARG A 543 -1.19 32.91 -36.03
CA ARG A 543 -1.49 32.97 -34.60
C ARG A 543 -0.34 32.47 -33.72
N VAL A 544 0.29 31.38 -34.11
CA VAL A 544 1.41 30.83 -33.33
C VAL A 544 2.62 31.73 -33.39
N SER A 545 2.90 32.35 -34.55
CA SER A 545 3.99 33.32 -34.66
C SER A 545 3.78 34.58 -33.84
N GLU A 546 2.51 35.00 -33.65
CA GLU A 546 2.17 36.12 -32.77
C GLU A 546 2.26 35.76 -31.29
N LEU A 547 1.74 34.58 -30.89
CA LEU A 547 1.68 34.15 -29.49
C LEU A 547 3.01 33.61 -28.95
N VAL A 548 3.77 32.91 -29.80
CA VAL A 548 5.05 32.27 -29.46
C VAL A 548 6.08 32.55 -30.58
N PRO A 549 6.63 33.77 -30.69
CA PRO A 549 7.42 34.22 -31.83
C PRO A 549 8.68 33.41 -32.10
N ASN A 550 9.21 32.69 -31.12
CA ASN A 550 10.46 31.90 -31.23
C ASN A 550 10.19 30.39 -31.35
N ALA A 551 8.95 29.94 -31.46
CA ALA A 551 8.65 28.53 -31.60
C ALA A 551 9.11 27.96 -32.93
N VAL A 552 9.83 26.86 -32.89
CA VAL A 552 10.15 26.08 -34.10
C VAL A 552 8.91 25.29 -34.48
N ILE A 553 8.46 25.46 -35.72
CA ILE A 553 7.33 24.72 -36.27
C ILE A 553 7.83 23.71 -37.30
N ASP A 554 7.64 22.42 -36.96
CA ASP A 554 8.04 21.31 -37.84
C ASP A 554 7.06 21.12 -39.02
N GLY A 555 5.81 21.53 -38.86
CA GLY A 555 4.73 21.36 -39.83
C GLY A 555 3.39 21.03 -39.18
N PHE A 556 2.63 20.18 -39.84
CA PHE A 556 1.27 19.81 -39.41
C PHE A 556 1.07 18.31 -39.40
N ALA A 557 0.22 17.85 -38.50
CA ALA A 557 -0.36 16.53 -38.48
C ALA A 557 -1.79 16.59 -39.02
N VAL A 558 -2.07 15.83 -40.05
CA VAL A 558 -3.39 15.71 -40.69
C VAL A 558 -3.90 14.30 -40.44
N GLN A 559 -5.11 14.17 -39.92
CA GLN A 559 -5.75 12.87 -39.66
C GLN A 559 -7.23 12.91 -39.94
N SER A 560 -7.82 11.79 -40.35
CA SER A 560 -9.28 11.64 -40.50
C SER A 560 -9.95 11.88 -39.16
N MET A 561 -11.03 12.65 -39.15
CA MET A 561 -11.79 12.93 -37.94
C MET A 561 -12.66 11.73 -37.59
N GLN A 562 -12.43 11.20 -36.40
CA GLN A 562 -13.27 10.14 -35.85
C GLN A 562 -14.35 10.76 -34.95
N SER A 563 -15.60 10.59 -35.30
CA SER A 563 -16.73 11.02 -34.48
C SER A 563 -17.64 9.81 -34.23
N ARG A 564 -17.85 9.48 -32.97
CA ARG A 564 -18.78 8.40 -32.56
C ARG A 564 -19.76 8.98 -31.55
N HIS A 565 -21.05 8.81 -31.81
CA HIS A 565 -22.08 9.17 -30.87
C HIS A 565 -22.01 8.24 -29.66
N ASN A 566 -22.13 8.80 -28.45
CA ASN A 566 -22.06 8.08 -27.17
C ASN A 566 -20.72 7.34 -26.92
N ALA A 567 -19.61 7.89 -27.40
CA ALA A 567 -18.29 7.37 -27.08
C ALA A 567 -17.77 7.95 -25.75
N TYR A 568 -17.13 7.11 -24.94
CA TYR A 568 -16.35 7.55 -23.79
C TYR A 568 -14.89 7.72 -24.22
N GLU A 569 -14.30 8.86 -23.86
CA GLU A 569 -12.87 9.07 -24.02
C GLU A 569 -12.13 8.46 -22.85
N LEU A 570 -11.19 7.56 -23.13
CA LEU A 570 -10.35 6.89 -22.14
C LEU A 570 -8.90 7.22 -22.39
N MET A 571 -8.16 7.35 -21.31
CA MET A 571 -6.73 7.62 -21.32
C MET A 571 -5.97 6.38 -20.82
N ILE A 572 -5.00 5.90 -21.57
CA ILE A 572 -4.04 4.88 -21.15
C ILE A 572 -2.63 5.37 -21.39
N GLY A 573 -1.73 5.10 -20.48
CA GLY A 573 -0.34 5.50 -20.64
C GLY A 573 0.58 4.82 -19.65
N VAL A 574 1.87 5.13 -19.79
CA VAL A 574 2.92 4.65 -18.90
C VAL A 574 3.67 5.85 -18.34
N ARG A 575 3.85 5.88 -17.03
CA ARG A 575 4.74 6.82 -16.35
C ARG A 575 5.93 6.09 -15.74
N THR A 576 7.12 6.58 -15.99
CA THR A 576 8.31 6.07 -15.28
C THR A 576 8.52 6.88 -14.03
N GLY A 577 8.08 6.32 -12.90
CA GLY A 577 8.31 6.92 -11.58
C GLY A 577 9.75 6.69 -11.11
N ARG A 578 10.33 7.70 -10.42
CA ARG A 578 11.69 7.54 -9.82
C ARG A 578 11.74 6.41 -8.80
N ARG A 579 10.60 6.00 -8.22
CA ARG A 579 10.53 5.04 -7.11
C ARG A 579 10.25 3.60 -7.54
N PHE A 580 9.26 3.32 -8.39
CA PHE A 580 8.84 1.95 -8.74
C PHE A 580 9.06 1.56 -10.22
N GLY A 581 9.71 2.43 -11.02
CA GLY A 581 9.89 2.20 -12.44
C GLY A 581 8.64 2.53 -13.26
N PRO A 582 8.41 1.84 -14.39
CA PRO A 582 7.25 2.09 -15.24
C PRO A 582 5.95 1.64 -14.55
N VAL A 583 4.97 2.51 -14.56
CA VAL A 583 3.62 2.31 -14.01
C VAL A 583 2.63 2.61 -15.11
N ILE A 584 1.73 1.68 -15.38
CA ILE A 584 0.63 1.87 -16.31
C ILE A 584 -0.47 2.64 -15.59
N PHE A 585 -1.07 3.61 -16.28
CA PHE A 585 -2.27 4.28 -15.81
C PHE A 585 -3.39 4.17 -16.83
N PHE A 586 -4.61 4.14 -16.34
CA PHE A 586 -5.83 4.08 -17.11
C PHE A 586 -6.89 4.94 -16.43
N GLY A 587 -7.62 5.75 -17.19
CA GLY A 587 -8.63 6.62 -16.62
C GLY A 587 -9.51 7.29 -17.67
N GLN A 588 -10.29 8.25 -17.21
CA GLN A 588 -11.08 9.09 -18.08
C GLN A 588 -10.16 10.00 -18.90
N GLY A 589 -10.41 10.06 -20.20
CA GLY A 589 -9.78 10.98 -21.15
C GLY A 589 -10.61 12.25 -21.37
N GLY A 590 -10.27 12.98 -22.43
CA GLY A 590 -10.94 14.21 -22.80
C GLY A 590 -10.40 15.46 -22.12
N THR A 591 -11.03 16.60 -22.39
CA THR A 591 -10.60 17.93 -21.91
C THR A 591 -10.79 18.11 -20.40
N GLU A 592 -11.64 17.32 -19.78
CA GLU A 592 -11.98 17.38 -18.34
C GLU A 592 -11.13 16.39 -17.51
N ALA A 593 -10.28 15.58 -18.15
CA ALA A 593 -9.51 14.54 -17.47
C ALA A 593 -8.64 15.07 -16.32
N GLU A 594 -8.04 16.25 -16.48
CA GLU A 594 -7.20 16.88 -15.44
C GLU A 594 -8.01 17.41 -14.25
N VAL A 595 -9.27 17.69 -14.42
CA VAL A 595 -10.17 18.20 -13.38
C VAL A 595 -10.81 17.04 -12.60
N ILE A 596 -11.22 16.00 -13.32
CA ILE A 596 -11.91 14.84 -12.73
C ILE A 596 -10.92 13.92 -12.02
N ASP A 597 -9.68 13.78 -12.54
CA ASP A 597 -8.56 12.95 -12.00
C ASP A 597 -8.97 11.50 -11.64
N ASP A 598 -9.92 10.93 -12.41
CA ASP A 598 -10.32 9.52 -12.25
C ASP A 598 -9.36 8.62 -12.98
N VAL A 599 -8.26 8.29 -12.31
CA VAL A 599 -7.15 7.51 -12.86
C VAL A 599 -6.79 6.34 -11.94
N ALA A 600 -6.80 5.13 -12.49
CA ALA A 600 -6.28 3.93 -11.84
C ALA A 600 -4.85 3.64 -12.28
N TYR A 601 -4.04 3.13 -11.35
CA TYR A 601 -2.63 2.78 -11.59
C TYR A 601 -2.41 1.28 -11.44
N ALA A 602 -1.53 0.70 -12.28
CA ALA A 602 -1.09 -0.69 -12.24
C ALA A 602 0.42 -0.79 -12.52
N LEU A 603 1.05 -1.87 -12.00
CA LEU A 603 2.48 -2.19 -12.15
C LEU A 603 2.68 -3.38 -13.07
#